data_263698eb39d0a18fd947f76968bd22b7
#
_entry.id   263698eb39d0a18fd947f76968bd22b7
#
_cell.length_a   1.000
_cell.length_b   1.000
_cell.length_c   1.000
_cell.angle_alpha   90.00
_cell.angle_beta   90.00
_cell.angle_gamma   90.00
#
_symmetry.space_group_name_H-M   'P 1'
#
loop_
_entity.id
_entity.type
_entity.pdbx_description
1 polymer ?
#
loop_
_entity_poly.entity_id
_entity_poly.type
_entity_poly.pdbx_seq_one_letter_code
_entity_poly.pdbx_strand_id
1 'polypeptide(L)'
;SECLVGSEMCIRDRNTVVVISADHMGEGDEELGKVLIKGFIYALTEQDVLPQTILFYNGGAKLTCEESPTLEDLKSLEAQGVEILTCGTCLNHYGLTDKLQVGSVTNMYVIAEKMTQVGNIVKP
;
A
#
# COMPACT_ATOMS: atom_id res chain seq x y z
N SER A 1 21.51 -10.78 -13.03
CA SER A 1 21.11 -11.26 -12.91
C SER A 1 20.96 -11.67 -12.64
N GLU A 2 20.70 -11.58 -12.73
CA GLU A 2 20.21 -12.15 -12.65
C GLU A 2 19.51 -12.42 -12.42
N CYS A 3 18.91 -12.06 -12.45
CA CYS A 3 17.92 -12.67 -12.44
C CYS A 3 17.73 -13.30 -13.30
N LEU A 4 18.36 -13.25 -13.69
CA LEU A 4 18.19 -13.73 -14.34
C LEU A 4 17.91 -14.18 -14.71
N VAL A 5 18.30 -14.05 -14.89
CA VAL A 5 17.43 -14.39 -15.39
C VAL A 5 16.08 -14.02 -15.00
N GLY A 6 15.34 -13.53 -15.45
CA GLY A 6 14.12 -12.99 -15.62
C GLY A 6 13.21 -12.94 -14.44
N SER A 7 12.25 -13.84 -14.32
CA SER A 7 11.24 -13.74 -13.26
C SER A 7 11.85 -13.81 -11.87
N GLU A 8 12.89 -14.57 -11.72
CA GLU A 8 13.56 -14.65 -10.42
C GLU A 8 14.17 -13.31 -10.05
N MET A 9 14.73 -12.63 -11.03
CA MET A 9 15.26 -11.30 -10.80
C MET A 9 14.15 -10.33 -10.40
N CYS A 10 12.99 -10.43 -11.04
CA CYS A 10 11.87 -9.58 -10.70
C CYS A 10 11.43 -9.79 -9.25
N ILE A 11 11.41 -11.02 -8.77
CA ILE A 11 11.04 -11.31 -7.40
C ILE A 11 12.03 -10.66 -6.44
N ARG A 12 13.31 -10.76 -6.75
CA ARG A 12 14.33 -10.16 -5.88
C ARG A 12 14.27 -8.64 -5.92
N ASP A 13 13.81 -8.08 -7.05
CA ASP A 13 13.71 -6.63 -7.17
C ASP A 13 12.55 -6.07 -6.37
N ARG A 14 11.67 -6.94 -5.85
CA ARG A 14 10.59 -6.49 -4.98
C ARG A 14 11.15 -6.23 -3.59
N ASN A 15 11.97 -5.20 -3.51
CA ASN A 15 12.60 -4.80 -2.25
C ASN A 15 12.13 -3.42 -1.84
N THR A 16 10.91 -3.08 -2.23
CA THR A 16 10.33 -1.78 -1.97
C THR A 16 9.07 -1.95 -1.13
N VAL A 17 8.92 -1.10 -0.15
CA VAL A 17 7.70 -0.98 0.64
C VAL A 17 7.12 0.39 0.36
N VAL A 18 5.84 0.45 0.02
CA VAL A 18 5.13 1.71 -0.17
C VAL A 18 4.37 2.00 1.12
N VAL A 19 4.50 3.21 1.63
CA VAL A 19 3.85 3.62 2.88
C VAL A 19 2.82 4.68 2.57
N ILE A 20 1.56 4.42 2.88
CA ILE A 20 0.48 5.36 2.63
C ILE A 20 -0.12 5.78 3.96
N SER A 21 0.18 7.01 4.37
CA SER A 21 -0.19 7.53 5.67
C SER A 21 -1.37 8.49 5.64
N ALA A 22 -1.96 8.72 4.47
CA ALA A 22 -3.09 9.64 4.33
C ALA A 22 -3.97 9.17 3.18
N ASP A 23 -5.20 9.62 3.17
CA ASP A 23 -6.12 9.29 2.07
C ASP A 23 -5.99 10.28 0.91
N HIS A 24 -4.95 11.09 0.93
CA HIS A 24 -4.65 12.05 -0.13
C HIS A 24 -3.13 12.13 -0.30
N MET A 25 -2.70 12.67 -1.42
CA MET A 25 -1.29 12.76 -1.75
C MET A 25 -0.91 14.23 -1.92
N GLY A 26 0.08 14.66 -1.14
CA GLY A 26 0.57 16.03 -1.17
C GLY A 26 -0.23 16.98 -0.31
N GLU A 27 0.32 18.16 -0.12
CA GLU A 27 -0.30 19.21 0.69
C GLU A 27 -0.84 20.30 -0.22
N GLY A 28 -1.98 20.85 0.16
CA GLY A 28 -2.62 21.88 -0.65
C GLY A 28 -4.10 21.61 -0.72
N ASP A 29 -4.61 21.30 -1.89
CA ASP A 29 -6.02 21.00 -2.06
C ASP A 29 -6.29 19.53 -1.74
N GLU A 30 -7.20 19.28 -0.81
CA GLU A 30 -7.50 17.94 -0.37
C GLU A 30 -8.22 17.12 -1.44
N GLU A 31 -9.12 17.76 -2.19
CA GLU A 31 -9.81 17.08 -3.28
C GLU A 31 -8.84 16.62 -4.35
N LEU A 32 -7.91 17.50 -4.70
CA LEU A 32 -6.88 17.15 -5.65
C LEU A 32 -6.01 16.02 -5.11
N GLY A 33 -5.69 16.08 -3.81
CA GLY A 33 -4.88 15.05 -3.19
C GLY A 33 -5.50 13.66 -3.28
N LYS A 34 -6.83 13.59 -3.18
CA LYS A 34 -7.53 12.31 -3.29
C LYS A 34 -7.47 11.76 -4.71
N VAL A 35 -7.54 12.65 -5.69
CA VAL A 35 -7.38 12.23 -7.08
C VAL A 35 -5.97 11.71 -7.31
N LEU A 36 -4.98 12.39 -6.72
CA LEU A 36 -3.58 12.02 -6.91
C LEU A 36 -3.25 10.67 -6.27
N ILE A 37 -3.76 10.41 -5.06
CA ILE A 37 -3.46 9.12 -4.41
C ILE A 37 -4.11 7.96 -5.17
N LYS A 38 -5.30 8.17 -5.70
CA LYS A 38 -5.95 7.17 -6.52
C LYS A 38 -5.13 6.88 -7.77
N GLY A 39 -4.64 7.94 -8.41
CA GLY A 39 -3.79 7.80 -9.60
C GLY A 39 -2.47 7.11 -9.29
N PHE A 40 -1.89 7.41 -8.12
CA PHE A 40 -0.65 6.78 -7.72
C PHE A 40 -0.84 5.26 -7.56
N ILE A 41 -1.91 4.86 -6.88
CA ILE A 41 -2.17 3.43 -6.68
C ILE A 41 -2.46 2.74 -8.00
N TYR A 42 -3.21 3.39 -8.88
CA TYR A 42 -3.44 2.83 -10.21
C TYR A 42 -2.12 2.67 -10.96
N ALA A 43 -1.25 3.69 -10.88
CA ALA A 43 0.03 3.64 -11.58
C ALA A 43 0.90 2.49 -11.07
N LEU A 44 0.76 2.13 -9.79
CA LEU A 44 1.49 0.98 -9.26
C LEU A 44 1.08 -0.31 -9.98
N THR A 45 -0.19 -0.45 -10.33
CA THR A 45 -0.66 -1.66 -11.01
C THR A 45 -0.04 -1.82 -12.39
N GLU A 46 0.46 -0.72 -12.96
CA GLU A 46 1.02 -0.71 -14.31
C GLU A 46 2.54 -0.81 -14.33
N GLN A 47 3.18 -0.92 -13.20
CA GLN A 47 4.63 -1.00 -13.14
C GLN A 47 5.10 -2.42 -13.45
N ASP A 48 6.28 -2.54 -14.07
CA ASP A 48 6.86 -3.84 -14.38
C ASP A 48 7.26 -4.58 -13.11
N VAL A 49 7.76 -3.84 -12.12
CA VAL A 49 8.16 -4.43 -10.84
C VAL A 49 7.29 -3.82 -9.77
N LEU A 50 6.52 -4.68 -9.09
CA LEU A 50 5.60 -4.24 -8.06
C LEU A 50 6.30 -4.19 -6.70
N PRO A 51 5.78 -3.36 -5.77
CA PRO A 51 6.36 -3.36 -4.43
C PRO A 51 6.08 -4.67 -3.73
N GLN A 52 6.87 -4.95 -2.72
CA GLN A 52 6.69 -6.14 -1.91
C GLN A 52 5.46 -6.01 -1.02
N THR A 53 5.28 -4.83 -0.42
CA THR A 53 4.24 -4.57 0.56
C THR A 53 3.77 -3.13 0.44
N ILE A 54 2.50 -2.90 0.71
CA ILE A 54 1.96 -1.55 0.86
C ILE A 54 1.38 -1.47 2.27
N LEU A 55 1.87 -0.50 3.04
CA LEU A 55 1.44 -0.28 4.42
C LEU A 55 0.51 0.91 4.47
N PHE A 56 -0.61 0.75 5.19
CA PHE A 56 -1.59 1.82 5.36
C PHE A 56 -1.75 2.12 6.84
N TYR A 57 -1.58 3.36 7.23
CA TYR A 57 -1.85 3.77 8.60
C TYR A 57 -2.38 5.20 8.63
N ASN A 58 -2.86 5.62 9.81
CA ASN A 58 -3.51 6.91 9.99
C ASN A 58 -4.60 7.07 8.94
N GLY A 59 -4.70 8.22 8.26
CA GLY A 59 -5.72 8.44 7.27
C GLY A 59 -5.68 7.49 6.08
N GLY A 60 -4.51 6.89 5.82
CA GLY A 60 -4.38 5.91 4.74
C GLY A 60 -5.20 4.65 4.97
N ALA A 61 -5.52 4.34 6.23
CA ALA A 61 -6.33 3.16 6.53
C ALA A 61 -7.69 3.20 5.86
N LYS A 62 -8.19 4.37 5.55
CA LYS A 62 -9.50 4.51 4.90
C LYS A 62 -9.49 3.95 3.49
N LEU A 63 -8.33 3.88 2.85
CA LEU A 63 -8.24 3.45 1.47
C LEU A 63 -8.44 1.95 1.26
N THR A 64 -8.29 1.15 2.32
CA THR A 64 -8.48 -0.29 2.22
C THR A 64 -9.86 -0.73 2.67
N CYS A 65 -10.74 0.22 3.00
CA CYS A 65 -12.04 -0.06 3.58
C CYS A 65 -13.16 0.23 2.61
N GLU A 66 -14.40 -0.11 3.01
CA GLU A 66 -15.58 0.11 2.18
C GLU A 66 -15.65 1.53 1.64
N GLU A 67 -16.15 1.64 0.42
CA GLU A 67 -16.36 2.91 -0.28
C GLU A 67 -15.08 3.59 -0.76
N SER A 68 -13.93 2.95 -0.58
CA SER A 68 -12.69 3.50 -1.11
C SER A 68 -12.66 3.40 -2.63
N PRO A 69 -12.26 4.46 -3.33
CA PRO A 69 -12.16 4.42 -4.79
C PRO A 69 -10.97 3.61 -5.27
N THR A 70 -10.09 3.17 -4.36
CA THR A 70 -8.88 2.44 -4.74
C THR A 70 -9.01 0.93 -4.57
N LEU A 71 -10.16 0.43 -4.15
CA LEU A 71 -10.29 -1.00 -3.84
C LEU A 71 -10.00 -1.92 -5.01
N GLU A 72 -10.48 -1.58 -6.20
CA GLU A 72 -10.26 -2.42 -7.38
C GLU A 72 -8.76 -2.55 -7.67
N ASP A 73 -8.05 -1.45 -7.61
CA ASP A 73 -6.62 -1.45 -7.88
C ASP A 73 -5.84 -2.19 -6.81
N LEU A 74 -6.25 -2.00 -5.55
CA LEU A 74 -5.59 -2.69 -4.44
C LEU A 74 -5.80 -4.19 -4.52
N LYS A 75 -7.02 -4.62 -4.90
CA LYS A 75 -7.29 -6.03 -5.05
C LYS A 75 -6.48 -6.63 -6.20
N SER A 76 -6.29 -5.85 -7.26
CA SER A 76 -5.46 -6.29 -8.38
C SER A 76 -4.01 -6.50 -7.93
N LEU A 77 -3.50 -5.56 -7.13
CA LEU A 77 -2.14 -5.67 -6.62
C LEU A 77 -2.00 -6.88 -5.71
N GLU A 78 -2.98 -7.09 -4.84
CA GLU A 78 -2.96 -8.24 -3.95
C GLU A 78 -2.97 -9.56 -4.73
N ALA A 79 -3.76 -9.62 -5.79
CA ALA A 79 -3.83 -10.81 -6.63
C ALA A 79 -2.50 -11.10 -7.31
N GLN A 80 -1.67 -10.08 -7.49
CA GLN A 80 -0.37 -10.24 -8.11
C GLN A 80 0.75 -10.46 -7.09
N GLY A 81 0.40 -10.68 -5.83
CA GLY A 81 1.37 -11.02 -4.82
C GLY A 81 1.86 -9.88 -3.95
N VAL A 82 1.29 -8.69 -4.09
CA VAL A 82 1.65 -7.58 -3.23
C VAL A 82 0.93 -7.73 -1.89
N GLU A 83 1.68 -7.61 -0.81
CA GLU A 83 1.10 -7.71 0.53
C GLU A 83 0.48 -6.38 0.91
N ILE A 84 -0.79 -6.39 1.29
CA ILE A 84 -1.52 -5.18 1.68
C ILE A 84 -1.80 -5.27 3.18
N LEU A 85 -1.25 -4.34 3.95
CA LEU A 85 -1.38 -4.36 5.40
C LEU A 85 -1.91 -3.02 5.92
N THR A 86 -2.91 -3.07 6.79
CA THR A 86 -3.51 -1.87 7.37
C THR A 86 -3.39 -1.94 8.89
N CYS A 87 -2.99 -0.83 9.50
CA CYS A 87 -2.80 -0.75 10.93
C CYS A 87 -4.13 -0.92 11.69
N GLY A 88 -4.16 -1.91 12.59
CA GLY A 88 -5.37 -2.20 13.35
C GLY A 88 -5.78 -1.09 14.29
N THR A 89 -4.80 -0.42 14.91
CA THR A 89 -5.08 0.71 15.78
C THR A 89 -5.80 1.81 15.02
N CYS A 90 -5.37 2.05 13.78
CA CYS A 90 -5.97 3.10 12.96
C CYS A 90 -7.38 2.72 12.53
N LEU A 91 -7.58 1.46 12.17
CA LEU A 91 -8.92 0.97 11.83
C LEU A 91 -9.87 1.16 13.01
N ASN A 92 -9.40 0.81 14.20
CA ASN A 92 -10.22 0.95 15.39
C ASN A 92 -10.55 2.42 15.68
N HIS A 93 -9.55 3.29 15.54
CA HIS A 93 -9.76 4.72 15.80
C HIS A 93 -10.82 5.33 14.90
N TYR A 94 -10.83 4.93 13.64
CA TYR A 94 -11.79 5.48 12.67
C TYR A 94 -13.09 4.67 12.60
N GLY A 95 -13.24 3.65 13.44
CA GLY A 95 -14.45 2.82 13.43
C GLY A 95 -14.57 1.97 12.17
N LEU A 96 -13.44 1.54 11.61
CA LEU A 96 -13.42 0.82 10.34
C LEU A 96 -13.01 -0.64 10.48
N THR A 97 -12.94 -1.15 11.71
CA THR A 97 -12.46 -2.51 11.95
C THR A 97 -13.26 -3.56 11.16
N ASP A 98 -14.58 -3.36 11.05
CA ASP A 98 -15.45 -4.29 10.34
C ASP A 98 -15.53 -3.99 8.83
N LYS A 99 -14.84 -2.99 8.36
CA LYS A 99 -15.02 -2.48 7.00
C LYS A 99 -13.86 -2.70 6.07
N LEU A 100 -12.84 -3.42 6.54
CA LEU A 100 -11.67 -3.73 5.72
C LEU A 100 -12.09 -4.63 4.56
N GLN A 101 -11.73 -4.24 3.34
CA GLN A 101 -12.13 -4.94 2.12
C GLN A 101 -10.98 -5.59 1.36
N VAL A 102 -9.75 -5.22 1.67
CA VAL A 102 -8.60 -5.77 0.97
C VAL A 102 -7.44 -5.88 1.93
N GLY A 103 -6.63 -6.92 1.78
CA GLY A 103 -5.45 -7.12 2.61
C GLY A 103 -5.80 -7.62 4.01
N SER A 104 -4.88 -7.39 4.92
CA SER A 104 -4.96 -7.89 6.29
C SER A 104 -4.68 -6.79 7.29
N VAL A 105 -5.08 -7.02 8.53
CA VAL A 105 -4.80 -6.12 9.64
C VAL A 105 -3.39 -6.39 10.15
N THR A 106 -2.66 -5.34 10.50
CA THR A 106 -1.33 -5.48 11.08
C THR A 106 -1.19 -4.58 12.30
N ASN A 107 -0.01 -4.58 12.90
CA ASN A 107 0.27 -3.74 14.06
C ASN A 107 1.56 -2.97 13.83
N MET A 108 1.85 -2.04 14.74
CA MET A 108 3.01 -1.17 14.56
C MET A 108 4.33 -1.94 14.63
N TYR A 109 4.37 -3.04 15.35
CA TYR A 109 5.57 -3.86 15.40
C TYR A 109 5.94 -4.37 14.00
N VAL A 110 4.96 -4.91 13.29
CA VAL A 110 5.18 -5.42 11.94
C VAL A 110 5.48 -4.27 10.97
N ILE A 111 4.77 -3.15 11.12
CA ILE A 111 5.01 -1.98 10.27
C ILE A 111 6.46 -1.51 10.43
N ALA A 112 6.92 -1.39 11.67
CA ALA A 112 8.28 -0.95 11.92
C ALA A 112 9.30 -1.94 11.37
N GLU A 113 9.00 -3.23 11.52
CA GLU A 113 9.89 -4.27 11.01
C GLU A 113 10.03 -4.18 9.49
N LYS A 114 8.88 -4.04 8.79
CA LYS A 114 8.90 -3.93 7.35
C LYS A 114 9.67 -2.70 6.89
N MET A 115 9.45 -1.57 7.56
CA MET A 115 10.08 -0.33 7.16
C MET A 115 11.59 -0.29 7.42
N THR A 116 12.05 -1.00 8.44
CA THR A 116 13.47 -0.95 8.79
C THR A 116 14.30 -2.03 8.10
N GLN A 117 13.65 -3.03 7.53
CA GLN A 117 14.38 -4.16 6.94
C GLN A 117 14.30 -4.21 5.42
N VAL A 118 13.60 -3.28 4.82
CA VAL A 118 13.49 -3.25 3.36
C VAL A 118 14.56 -2.32 2.80
N GLY A 119 14.95 -2.55 1.54
CA GLY A 119 16.00 -1.75 0.93
C GLY A 119 15.53 -0.41 0.43
N ASN A 120 14.22 -0.24 0.19
CA ASN A 120 13.72 0.97 -0.42
C ASN A 120 12.31 1.26 0.08
N ILE A 121 12.06 2.52 0.47
CA ILE A 121 10.75 2.95 0.96
C ILE A 121 10.25 4.09 0.08
N VAL A 122 9.01 3.99 -0.37
CA VAL A 122 8.35 5.04 -1.12
C VAL A 122 7.15 5.51 -0.30
N LYS A 123 7.15 6.79 0.04
CA LYS A 123 6.06 7.37 0.84
C LYS A 123 5.52 8.58 0.09
N PRO A 124 4.45 8.39 -0.70
CA PRO A 124 3.88 9.48 -1.50
C PRO A 124 3.24 10.60 -0.72
#